data_ae508023f4b6df32c3631b94a1c35257
#
_entry.id   ae508023f4b6df32c3631b94a1c35257
#
_cell.length_a   1.000
_cell.length_b   1.000
_cell.length_c   1.000
_cell.angle_alpha   90.00
_cell.angle_beta   90.00
_cell.angle_gamma   90.00
#
_symmetry.space_group_name_H-M   'P 1'
#
loop_
_entity.id
_entity.type
_entity.pdbx_description
1 polymer ?
#
loop_
_entity_poly.entity_id
_entity_poly.type
_entity_poly.pdbx_seq_one_letter_code
_entity_poly.pdbx_strand_id
1 'polypeptide(L)'
;MPLAKFYWQAAILFKGGININKDTFWALIAQAKEHPGGPSEWLMERLMDLGPEQAKKFDDIACAYTSLAYQYGLWTAASVMERGGCTDDGFTDFRGWLIAQGRDVYMAALKDPDSLADVPVYGDCCFETICYVGSYAYEELTGRNTYEDFDPAVSRAWSEKIEPDIVYGEGIGYPYTWSETAAYLPKLCAKYLTPEELAQRIRQRDDTWNLTNPEIKMVR
;
A
#
# COMPACT_ATOMS: atom_id res chain seq x y z
N MET A 1 31.79 -9.83 0.01
CA MET A 1 31.57 -10.01 1.44
C MET A 1 31.31 -8.65 2.08
N PRO A 2 30.10 -8.19 2.23
CA PRO A 2 29.64 -7.53 3.47
C PRO A 2 28.16 -7.72 3.82
N LEU A 3 27.40 -8.56 3.13
CA LEU A 3 25.96 -8.80 3.44
C LEU A 3 25.71 -9.47 4.79
N ALA A 4 26.59 -10.36 5.23
CA ALA A 4 26.44 -11.08 6.51
C ALA A 4 26.52 -10.17 7.76
N LYS A 5 27.19 -9.02 7.69
CA LYS A 5 27.27 -8.07 8.82
C LYS A 5 25.97 -7.31 9.08
N PHE A 6 25.18 -7.06 8.05
CA PHE A 6 23.87 -6.41 8.20
C PHE A 6 22.83 -7.32 8.85
N TYR A 7 22.86 -8.61 8.53
CA TYR A 7 21.95 -9.60 9.13
C TYR A 7 22.21 -9.80 10.63
N TRP A 8 23.47 -9.76 11.08
CA TRP A 8 23.81 -9.90 12.50
C TRP A 8 23.47 -8.65 13.32
N GLN A 9 23.57 -7.45 12.78
CA GLN A 9 23.15 -6.21 13.47
C GLN A 9 21.64 -6.10 13.61
N ALA A 10 20.87 -6.53 12.62
CA ALA A 10 19.42 -6.62 12.74
C ALA A 10 18.98 -7.66 13.81
N ALA A 11 19.61 -8.85 13.84
CA ALA A 11 19.29 -9.89 14.81
C ALA A 11 19.62 -9.51 16.28
N ILE A 12 20.57 -8.61 16.51
CA ILE A 12 20.95 -8.14 17.87
C ILE A 12 19.97 -7.09 18.41
N LEU A 13 19.34 -6.30 17.53
CA LEU A 13 18.33 -5.30 17.91
C LEU A 13 17.04 -5.93 18.47
N PHE A 14 16.81 -7.22 18.30
CA PHE A 14 15.54 -7.90 18.56
C PHE A 14 15.46 -8.75 19.84
N LYS A 15 16.46 -8.70 20.73
CA LYS A 15 16.45 -9.41 22.03
C LYS A 15 15.93 -8.60 23.21
N GLY A 16 15.60 -7.33 23.03
CA GLY A 16 14.95 -6.49 24.05
C GLY A 16 13.67 -5.91 23.43
N GLY A 17 12.56 -5.92 24.16
CA GLY A 17 11.22 -5.57 23.70
C GLY A 17 11.16 -4.46 22.68
N ILE A 18 10.89 -4.84 21.41
CA ILE A 18 10.71 -3.88 20.31
C ILE A 18 9.41 -3.14 20.56
N ASN A 19 9.50 -1.84 20.56
CA ASN A 19 8.32 -0.99 20.51
C ASN A 19 8.10 -0.60 19.03
N ILE A 20 7.03 -1.11 18.43
CA ILE A 20 6.71 -0.81 17.03
C ILE A 20 6.35 0.67 16.90
N ASN A 21 6.98 1.30 15.93
CA ASN A 21 6.76 2.67 15.47
C ASN A 21 6.93 2.70 13.93
N LYS A 22 6.81 3.85 13.29
CA LYS A 22 6.89 3.97 11.84
C LYS A 22 8.20 3.44 11.23
N ASP A 23 9.34 3.58 11.92
CA ASP A 23 10.63 3.12 11.39
C ASP A 23 10.78 1.60 11.55
N THR A 24 10.38 1.05 12.70
CA THR A 24 10.37 -0.41 12.93
C THR A 24 9.31 -1.12 12.09
N PHE A 25 8.18 -0.47 11.79
CA PHE A 25 7.20 -0.97 10.82
C PHE A 25 7.85 -1.24 9.45
N TRP A 26 8.51 -0.22 8.87
CA TRP A 26 9.18 -0.37 7.59
C TRP A 26 10.37 -1.35 7.64
N ALA A 27 11.06 -1.44 8.77
CA ALA A 27 12.11 -2.43 8.94
C ALA A 27 11.57 -3.87 8.94
N LEU A 28 10.38 -4.10 9.53
CA LEU A 28 9.70 -5.39 9.49
C LEU A 28 9.23 -5.72 8.05
N ILE A 29 8.64 -4.76 7.34
CA ILE A 29 8.26 -4.94 5.93
C ILE A 29 9.48 -5.31 5.07
N ALA A 30 10.60 -4.61 5.24
CA ALA A 30 11.82 -4.89 4.48
C ALA A 30 12.38 -6.30 4.76
N GLN A 31 12.35 -6.74 6.01
CA GLN A 31 12.78 -8.10 6.38
C GLN A 31 11.85 -9.17 5.82
N ALA A 32 10.53 -8.93 5.90
CA ALA A 32 9.53 -9.84 5.36
C ALA A 32 9.69 -10.03 3.84
N LYS A 33 9.95 -8.94 3.11
CA LYS A 33 10.16 -8.95 1.66
C LYS A 33 11.33 -9.86 1.23
N GLU A 34 12.38 -9.93 2.04
CA GLU A 34 13.58 -10.74 1.76
C GLU A 34 13.45 -12.19 2.25
N HIS A 35 12.34 -12.53 2.95
CA HIS A 35 12.20 -13.84 3.57
C HIS A 35 11.74 -14.92 2.56
N PRO A 36 12.45 -16.06 2.44
CA PRO A 36 12.16 -17.09 1.44
C PRO A 36 10.81 -17.81 1.63
N GLY A 37 10.27 -17.79 2.86
CA GLY A 37 9.02 -18.50 3.22
C GLY A 37 7.74 -17.72 2.96
N GLY A 38 7.85 -16.53 2.36
CA GLY A 38 6.71 -15.64 2.17
C GLY A 38 6.64 -14.51 3.22
N PRO A 39 6.29 -13.29 2.79
CA PRO A 39 6.31 -12.14 3.69
C PRO A 39 5.20 -12.16 4.75
N SER A 40 4.01 -12.68 4.43
CA SER A 40 2.88 -12.70 5.36
C SER A 40 3.09 -13.67 6.51
N GLU A 41 3.53 -14.89 6.21
CA GLU A 41 3.81 -15.94 7.20
C GLU A 41 4.90 -15.48 8.15
N TRP A 42 5.98 -14.92 7.62
CA TRP A 42 7.06 -14.42 8.46
C TRP A 42 6.63 -13.25 9.35
N LEU A 43 5.85 -12.30 8.83
CA LEU A 43 5.31 -11.19 9.62
C LEU A 43 4.37 -11.70 10.71
N MET A 44 3.50 -12.66 10.39
CA MET A 44 2.58 -13.26 11.35
C MET A 44 3.35 -13.85 12.52
N GLU A 45 4.30 -14.75 12.27
CA GLU A 45 5.15 -15.38 13.29
C GLU A 45 5.88 -14.31 14.12
N ARG A 46 6.44 -13.30 13.44
CA ARG A 46 7.19 -12.25 14.11
C ARG A 46 6.33 -11.37 15.01
N LEU A 47 5.11 -11.01 14.58
CA LEU A 47 4.18 -10.23 15.37
C LEU A 47 3.64 -11.04 16.56
N MET A 48 3.41 -12.34 16.40
CA MET A 48 3.07 -13.22 17.51
C MET A 48 4.17 -13.28 18.56
N ASP A 49 5.45 -13.38 18.16
CA ASP A 49 6.60 -13.33 19.07
C ASP A 49 6.69 -12.00 19.85
N LEU A 50 6.31 -10.90 19.22
CA LEU A 50 6.34 -9.56 19.82
C LEU A 50 5.17 -9.30 20.77
N GLY A 51 4.11 -10.08 20.68
CA GLY A 51 2.93 -10.03 21.54
C GLY A 51 1.85 -9.07 21.07
N PRO A 52 0.66 -9.14 21.70
CA PRO A 52 -0.56 -8.52 21.19
C PRO A 52 -0.50 -7.00 21.11
N GLU A 53 0.16 -6.33 22.05
CA GLU A 53 0.32 -4.87 22.02
C GLU A 53 1.09 -4.41 20.76
N GLN A 54 2.14 -5.16 20.38
CA GLN A 54 2.93 -4.81 19.22
C GLN A 54 2.22 -5.20 17.91
N ALA A 55 1.49 -6.31 17.89
CA ALA A 55 0.64 -6.70 16.76
C ALA A 55 -0.43 -5.63 16.48
N LYS A 56 -1.10 -5.13 17.53
CA LYS A 56 -2.07 -4.02 17.42
C LYS A 56 -1.43 -2.74 16.89
N LYS A 57 -0.24 -2.37 17.39
CA LYS A 57 0.47 -1.18 16.89
C LYS A 57 0.87 -1.31 15.43
N PHE A 58 1.29 -2.51 15.00
CA PHE A 58 1.59 -2.77 13.59
C PHE A 58 0.34 -2.57 12.73
N ASP A 59 -0.80 -3.11 13.16
CA ASP A 59 -2.10 -2.96 12.51
C ASP A 59 -2.50 -1.48 12.39
N ASP A 60 -2.44 -0.73 13.48
CA ASP A 60 -2.77 0.70 13.50
C ASP A 60 -1.91 1.52 12.53
N ILE A 61 -0.61 1.20 12.42
CA ILE A 61 0.31 1.86 11.49
C ILE A 61 0.01 1.44 10.05
N ALA A 62 -0.24 0.15 9.79
CA ALA A 62 -0.63 -0.34 8.47
C ALA A 62 -1.91 0.34 7.98
N CYS A 63 -2.93 0.43 8.82
CA CYS A 63 -4.18 1.15 8.54
C CYS A 63 -3.92 2.62 8.20
N ALA A 64 -3.03 3.30 8.93
CA ALA A 64 -2.69 4.70 8.66
C ALA A 64 -2.00 4.86 7.30
N TYR A 65 -1.01 4.03 6.96
CA TYR A 65 -0.38 4.05 5.63
C TYR A 65 -1.36 3.71 4.52
N THR A 66 -2.22 2.71 4.71
CA THR A 66 -3.28 2.36 3.75
C THR A 66 -4.22 3.54 3.50
N SER A 67 -4.63 4.26 4.56
CA SER A 67 -5.50 5.42 4.45
C SER A 67 -4.82 6.61 3.76
N LEU A 68 -3.56 6.91 4.08
CA LEU A 68 -2.78 7.99 3.46
C LEU A 68 -2.50 7.73 1.96
N ALA A 69 -2.46 6.46 1.55
CA ALA A 69 -2.34 6.07 0.15
C ALA A 69 -3.68 6.10 -0.63
N TYR A 70 -4.78 6.51 -0.02
CA TYR A 70 -6.07 6.63 -0.71
C TYR A 70 -6.09 7.90 -1.57
N GLN A 71 -5.38 7.85 -2.70
CA GLN A 71 -5.15 8.96 -3.62
C GLN A 71 -5.61 8.59 -5.03
N TYR A 72 -6.30 9.50 -5.72
CA TYR A 72 -6.76 9.24 -7.10
C TYR A 72 -5.62 8.94 -8.07
N GLY A 73 -4.47 9.56 -7.90
CA GLY A 73 -3.29 9.26 -8.72
C GLY A 73 -2.83 7.81 -8.59
N LEU A 74 -2.81 7.26 -7.37
CA LEU A 74 -2.49 5.85 -7.13
C LEU A 74 -3.61 4.93 -7.64
N TRP A 75 -4.88 5.32 -7.48
CA TRP A 75 -5.98 4.52 -8.02
C TRP A 75 -5.95 4.46 -9.55
N THR A 76 -5.60 5.58 -10.19
CA THR A 76 -5.39 5.60 -11.64
C THR A 76 -4.23 4.70 -12.05
N ALA A 77 -3.11 4.72 -11.29
CA ALA A 77 -1.99 3.81 -11.53
C ALA A 77 -2.39 2.34 -11.38
N ALA A 78 -3.11 1.98 -10.31
CA ALA A 78 -3.66 0.63 -10.13
C ALA A 78 -4.52 0.21 -11.32
N SER A 79 -5.43 1.09 -11.78
CA SER A 79 -6.30 0.81 -12.94
C SER A 79 -5.52 0.56 -14.23
N VAL A 80 -4.39 1.22 -14.44
CA VAL A 80 -3.50 0.98 -15.59
C VAL A 80 -2.76 -0.36 -15.42
N MET A 81 -2.21 -0.62 -14.25
CA MET A 81 -1.40 -1.81 -13.95
C MET A 81 -2.24 -3.09 -14.03
N GLU A 82 -3.50 -3.05 -13.59
CA GLU A 82 -4.45 -4.17 -13.65
C GLU A 82 -5.10 -4.33 -15.04
N ARG A 83 -4.83 -3.42 -15.98
CA ARG A 83 -5.30 -3.47 -17.39
C ARG A 83 -6.82 -3.47 -17.60
N GLY A 84 -7.62 -3.52 -16.57
CA GLY A 84 -9.08 -3.63 -16.66
C GLY A 84 -9.86 -2.56 -15.87
N GLY A 85 -9.16 -1.74 -15.14
CA GLY A 85 -9.72 -0.87 -14.11
C GLY A 85 -9.58 -1.50 -12.73
N CYS A 86 -9.68 -0.70 -11.71
CA CYS A 86 -9.48 -1.09 -10.32
C CYS A 86 -10.74 -0.72 -9.51
N THR A 87 -11.37 -1.71 -8.90
CA THR A 87 -12.50 -1.51 -7.97
C THR A 87 -12.00 -0.95 -6.64
N ASP A 88 -12.90 -0.56 -5.74
CA ASP A 88 -12.53 -0.11 -4.40
C ASP A 88 -11.84 -1.22 -3.59
N ASP A 89 -12.34 -2.45 -3.68
CA ASP A 89 -11.70 -3.63 -3.07
C ASP A 89 -10.31 -3.87 -3.70
N GLY A 90 -10.22 -3.91 -5.02
CA GLY A 90 -8.93 -4.07 -5.73
C GLY A 90 -7.95 -2.95 -5.38
N PHE A 91 -8.44 -1.73 -5.15
CA PHE A 91 -7.58 -0.64 -4.70
C PHE A 91 -7.10 -0.82 -3.24
N THR A 92 -7.87 -1.50 -2.41
CA THR A 92 -7.40 -1.92 -1.07
C THR A 92 -6.25 -2.91 -1.20
N ASP A 93 -6.38 -3.92 -2.04
CA ASP A 93 -5.34 -4.92 -2.30
C ASP A 93 -4.08 -4.30 -2.90
N PHE A 94 -4.27 -3.36 -3.85
CA PHE A 94 -3.16 -2.61 -4.44
C PHE A 94 -2.39 -1.78 -3.40
N ARG A 95 -3.09 -1.13 -2.46
CA ARG A 95 -2.42 -0.36 -1.39
C ARG A 95 -1.63 -1.28 -0.46
N GLY A 96 -2.14 -2.49 -0.18
CA GLY A 96 -1.40 -3.52 0.53
C GLY A 96 -0.16 -3.97 -0.24
N TRP A 97 -0.29 -4.24 -1.53
CA TRP A 97 0.84 -4.54 -2.40
C TRP A 97 1.88 -3.41 -2.39
N LEU A 98 1.45 -2.15 -2.46
CA LEU A 98 2.34 -0.98 -2.44
C LEU A 98 3.14 -0.89 -1.14
N ILE A 99 2.51 -1.14 0.02
CA ILE A 99 3.20 -1.22 1.31
C ILE A 99 4.25 -2.33 1.29
N ALA A 100 3.91 -3.51 0.75
CA ALA A 100 4.83 -4.64 0.65
C ALA A 100 6.05 -4.37 -0.25
N GLN A 101 5.98 -3.38 -1.16
CA GLN A 101 7.15 -2.96 -1.94
C GLN A 101 8.20 -2.25 -1.08
N GLY A 102 7.87 -1.78 0.11
CA GLY A 102 8.75 -1.11 1.05
C GLY A 102 8.67 0.42 0.98
N ARG A 103 9.30 1.06 1.98
CA ARG A 103 9.16 2.50 2.22
C ARG A 103 9.50 3.36 1.01
N ASP A 104 10.63 3.09 0.37
CA ASP A 104 11.12 3.96 -0.72
C ASP A 104 10.18 3.94 -1.92
N VAL A 105 9.65 2.76 -2.28
CA VAL A 105 8.67 2.61 -3.36
C VAL A 105 7.35 3.27 -2.97
N TYR A 106 6.89 3.07 -1.76
CA TYR A 106 5.66 3.66 -1.24
C TYR A 106 5.73 5.21 -1.29
N MET A 107 6.80 5.80 -0.77
CA MET A 107 6.98 7.26 -0.76
C MET A 107 7.16 7.85 -2.18
N ALA A 108 7.88 7.14 -3.05
CA ALA A 108 8.06 7.54 -4.44
C ALA A 108 6.73 7.53 -5.21
N ALA A 109 5.91 6.52 -5.01
CA ALA A 109 4.60 6.39 -5.65
C ALA A 109 3.59 7.46 -5.20
N LEU A 110 3.61 7.87 -3.93
CA LEU A 110 2.79 8.99 -3.45
C LEU A 110 3.21 10.33 -4.05
N LYS A 111 4.49 10.49 -4.32
CA LYS A 111 5.03 11.69 -4.98
C LYS A 111 4.81 11.68 -6.49
N ASP A 112 4.99 10.53 -7.12
CA ASP A 112 4.86 10.34 -8.56
C ASP A 112 4.37 8.90 -8.83
N PRO A 113 3.06 8.68 -9.02
CA PRO A 113 2.53 7.35 -9.29
C PRO A 113 3.12 6.70 -10.55
N ASP A 114 3.59 7.47 -11.53
CA ASP A 114 4.22 6.95 -12.75
C ASP A 114 5.60 6.30 -12.48
N SER A 115 6.20 6.56 -11.29
CA SER A 115 7.41 5.88 -10.82
C SER A 115 7.22 4.36 -10.64
N LEU A 116 5.98 3.90 -10.47
CA LEU A 116 5.66 2.47 -10.39
C LEU A 116 5.97 1.71 -11.70
N ALA A 117 6.16 2.40 -12.80
CA ALA A 117 6.63 1.78 -14.04
C ALA A 117 8.00 1.10 -13.88
N ASP A 118 8.84 1.60 -12.98
CA ASP A 118 10.19 1.06 -12.73
C ASP A 118 10.19 -0.09 -11.69
N VAL A 119 9.04 -0.35 -11.06
CA VAL A 119 8.91 -1.39 -10.04
C VAL A 119 8.65 -2.75 -10.70
N PRO A 120 9.44 -3.80 -10.38
CA PRO A 120 9.16 -5.15 -10.82
C PRO A 120 7.85 -5.67 -10.19
N VAL A 121 6.96 -6.20 -11.01
CA VAL A 121 5.73 -6.86 -10.55
C VAL A 121 5.82 -8.35 -10.87
N TYR A 122 5.67 -9.17 -9.86
CA TYR A 122 5.64 -10.63 -9.97
C TYR A 122 4.22 -11.11 -9.73
N GLY A 123 3.52 -11.50 -10.77
CA GLY A 123 2.10 -11.83 -10.71
C GLY A 123 1.20 -10.60 -10.89
N ASP A 124 0.28 -10.41 -9.96
CA ASP A 124 -0.60 -9.24 -9.89
C ASP A 124 -0.13 -8.20 -8.85
N CYS A 125 -0.81 -7.07 -8.81
CA CYS A 125 -0.55 -6.00 -7.84
C CYS A 125 -1.49 -6.09 -6.63
N CYS A 126 -1.91 -7.30 -6.25
CA CYS A 126 -2.86 -7.57 -5.18
C CYS A 126 -2.14 -8.27 -4.02
N PHE A 127 -2.09 -7.63 -2.86
CA PHE A 127 -1.51 -8.22 -1.66
C PHE A 127 -2.24 -7.73 -0.40
N GLU A 128 -3.50 -8.08 -0.31
CA GLU A 128 -4.40 -7.69 0.78
C GLU A 128 -3.86 -8.10 2.16
N THR A 129 -3.29 -9.30 2.28
CA THR A 129 -2.88 -9.89 3.55
C THR A 129 -1.95 -9.00 4.37
N ILE A 130 -1.10 -8.17 3.73
CA ILE A 130 -0.19 -7.27 4.43
C ILE A 130 -0.94 -6.23 5.28
N CYS A 131 -2.15 -5.85 4.87
CA CYS A 131 -2.98 -4.89 5.58
C CYS A 131 -3.59 -5.50 6.84
N TYR A 132 -3.74 -6.83 6.92
CA TYR A 132 -4.46 -7.53 7.98
C TYR A 132 -3.57 -8.39 8.87
N VAL A 133 -2.31 -8.59 8.53
CA VAL A 133 -1.43 -9.50 9.28
C VAL A 133 -1.30 -9.11 10.76
N GLY A 134 -1.31 -7.80 11.07
CA GLY A 134 -1.31 -7.30 12.44
C GLY A 134 -2.60 -7.66 13.19
N SER A 135 -3.75 -7.50 12.53
CA SER A 135 -5.05 -7.89 13.07
C SER A 135 -5.15 -9.39 13.31
N TYR A 136 -4.69 -10.22 12.37
CA TYR A 136 -4.69 -11.67 12.53
C TYR A 136 -3.78 -12.13 13.67
N ALA A 137 -2.58 -11.56 13.81
CA ALA A 137 -1.70 -11.86 14.93
C ALA A 137 -2.31 -11.43 16.27
N TYR A 138 -2.96 -10.28 16.32
CA TYR A 138 -3.67 -9.81 17.51
C TYR A 138 -4.83 -10.75 17.89
N GLU A 139 -5.63 -11.16 16.92
CA GLU A 139 -6.78 -12.05 17.12
C GLU A 139 -6.32 -13.43 17.61
N GLU A 140 -5.27 -14.01 17.01
CA GLU A 140 -4.70 -15.29 17.44
C GLU A 140 -4.19 -15.25 18.89
N LEU A 141 -3.60 -14.12 19.29
CA LEU A 141 -3.04 -13.94 20.64
C LEU A 141 -4.08 -13.63 21.72
N THR A 142 -5.18 -12.99 21.36
CA THR A 142 -6.15 -12.42 22.33
C THR A 142 -7.55 -13.02 22.23
N GLY A 143 -7.87 -13.65 21.11
CA GLY A 143 -9.24 -14.05 20.77
C GLY A 143 -10.17 -12.88 20.46
N ARG A 144 -9.65 -11.67 20.25
CA ARG A 144 -10.41 -10.45 19.98
C ARG A 144 -9.99 -9.85 18.63
N ASN A 145 -10.95 -9.32 17.90
CA ASN A 145 -10.67 -8.63 16.64
C ASN A 145 -10.21 -7.18 16.89
N THR A 146 -9.27 -6.67 16.08
CA THR A 146 -8.79 -5.28 16.20
C THR A 146 -9.89 -4.25 15.95
N TYR A 147 -10.96 -4.60 15.22
CA TYR A 147 -12.13 -3.73 15.03
C TYR A 147 -12.92 -3.49 16.33
N GLU A 148 -12.94 -4.48 17.24
CA GLU A 148 -13.56 -4.32 18.55
C GLU A 148 -12.79 -3.35 19.44
N ASP A 149 -11.50 -3.24 19.22
CA ASP A 149 -10.56 -2.37 19.95
C ASP A 149 -10.14 -1.16 19.09
N PHE A 150 -10.93 -0.81 18.07
CA PHE A 150 -10.64 0.33 17.21
C PHE A 150 -10.86 1.65 17.97
N ASP A 151 -9.82 2.48 18.02
CA ASP A 151 -9.88 3.84 18.56
C ASP A 151 -9.58 4.86 17.45
N PRO A 152 -10.56 5.67 17.04
CA PRO A 152 -10.35 6.71 16.02
C PRO A 152 -9.27 7.74 16.40
N ALA A 153 -9.05 7.96 17.70
CA ALA A 153 -8.01 8.89 18.16
C ALA A 153 -6.60 8.32 17.92
N VAL A 154 -6.42 7.01 18.13
CA VAL A 154 -5.15 6.32 17.84
C VAL A 154 -4.88 6.33 16.33
N SER A 155 -5.86 5.99 15.50
CA SER A 155 -5.74 6.03 14.05
C SER A 155 -5.34 7.42 13.55
N ARG A 156 -6.01 8.47 14.04
CA ARG A 156 -5.68 9.85 13.71
C ARG A 156 -4.27 10.23 14.15
N ALA A 157 -3.87 9.86 15.36
CA ALA A 157 -2.54 10.16 15.90
C ALA A 157 -1.42 9.50 15.07
N TRP A 158 -1.65 8.31 14.50
CA TRP A 158 -0.69 7.69 13.58
C TRP A 158 -0.64 8.42 12.24
N SER A 159 -1.77 8.79 11.67
CA SER A 159 -1.81 9.59 10.44
C SER A 159 -1.06 10.92 10.60
N GLU A 160 -1.32 11.66 11.69
CA GLU A 160 -0.63 12.91 12.00
C GLU A 160 0.89 12.77 12.19
N LYS A 161 1.36 11.62 12.66
CA LYS A 161 2.80 11.32 12.79
C LYS A 161 3.46 10.91 11.47
N ILE A 162 2.71 10.30 10.57
CA ILE A 162 3.22 9.74 9.31
C ILE A 162 3.16 10.78 8.18
N GLU A 163 2.07 11.51 8.07
CA GLU A 163 1.79 12.43 6.97
C GLU A 163 2.91 13.46 6.72
N PRO A 164 3.59 14.03 7.74
CA PRO A 164 4.71 14.96 7.52
C PRO A 164 5.93 14.35 6.80
N ASP A 165 6.06 13.03 6.77
CA ASP A 165 7.13 12.34 6.05
C ASP A 165 6.80 12.14 4.55
N ILE A 166 5.53 12.34 4.17
CA ILE A 166 5.02 12.10 2.83
C ILE A 166 5.09 13.39 2.02
N VAL A 167 5.65 13.29 0.83
CA VAL A 167 5.56 14.34 -0.18
C VAL A 167 4.56 13.87 -1.24
N TYR A 168 3.40 14.48 -1.26
CA TYR A 168 2.41 14.21 -2.31
C TYR A 168 2.78 14.99 -3.57
N GLY A 169 2.63 14.32 -4.72
CA GLY A 169 2.74 14.96 -6.02
C GLY A 169 1.47 15.71 -6.43
N GLU A 170 1.48 16.22 -7.64
CA GLU A 170 0.23 16.74 -8.24
C GLU A 170 -0.75 15.59 -8.42
N GLY A 171 -1.98 15.78 -7.94
CA GLY A 171 -3.05 14.81 -8.09
C GLY A 171 -3.70 14.88 -9.47
N ILE A 172 -4.38 13.81 -9.85
CA ILE A 172 -5.32 13.83 -10.98
C ILE A 172 -6.73 14.11 -10.43
N GLY A 173 -7.48 14.98 -11.13
CA GLY A 173 -8.86 15.27 -10.76
C GLY A 173 -9.80 14.09 -11.08
N TYR A 174 -10.86 13.93 -10.30
CA TYR A 174 -11.89 12.92 -10.56
C TYR A 174 -13.21 13.62 -10.93
N PRO A 175 -13.97 13.15 -11.94
CA PRO A 175 -13.60 12.07 -12.87
C PRO A 175 -12.50 12.45 -13.86
N TYR A 176 -11.71 11.49 -14.30
CA TYR A 176 -10.63 11.66 -15.28
C TYR A 176 -10.88 10.82 -16.53
N THR A 177 -10.30 11.25 -17.64
CA THR A 177 -10.37 10.58 -18.93
C THR A 177 -9.13 9.75 -19.20
N TRP A 178 -9.18 8.83 -20.17
CA TRP A 178 -7.99 8.07 -20.60
C TRP A 178 -6.93 8.98 -21.25
N SER A 179 -7.31 10.11 -21.83
CA SER A 179 -6.35 11.10 -22.30
C SER A 179 -5.58 11.75 -21.15
N GLU A 180 -6.29 12.13 -20.08
CA GLU A 180 -5.67 12.66 -18.86
C GLU A 180 -4.83 11.61 -18.16
N THR A 181 -5.29 10.36 -18.08
CA THR A 181 -4.53 9.22 -17.57
C THR A 181 -3.22 9.04 -18.33
N ALA A 182 -3.24 9.05 -19.66
CA ALA A 182 -2.05 8.90 -20.48
C ALA A 182 -1.06 10.05 -20.34
N ALA A 183 -1.56 11.27 -20.12
CA ALA A 183 -0.71 12.42 -19.83
C ALA A 183 -0.10 12.37 -18.43
N TYR A 184 -0.86 11.88 -17.46
CA TYR A 184 -0.46 11.78 -16.06
C TYR A 184 0.48 10.60 -15.78
N LEU A 185 0.26 9.43 -16.44
CA LEU A 185 0.99 8.18 -16.24
C LEU A 185 1.61 7.65 -17.55
N PRO A 186 2.47 8.43 -18.24
CA PRO A 186 2.96 8.06 -19.55
C PRO A 186 3.79 6.78 -19.56
N LYS A 187 4.63 6.54 -18.54
CA LYS A 187 5.48 5.34 -18.47
C LYS A 187 4.65 4.09 -18.13
N LEU A 188 3.71 4.20 -17.19
CA LEU A 188 2.81 3.11 -16.86
C LEU A 188 1.93 2.72 -18.06
N CYS A 189 1.35 3.70 -18.75
CA CYS A 189 0.59 3.42 -19.96
C CYS A 189 1.46 2.73 -21.02
N ALA A 190 2.68 3.20 -21.26
CA ALA A 190 3.59 2.57 -22.21
C ALA A 190 4.03 1.14 -21.82
N LYS A 191 4.12 0.85 -20.52
CA LYS A 191 4.50 -0.47 -20.00
C LYS A 191 3.37 -1.50 -20.07
N TYR A 192 2.15 -1.08 -19.71
CA TYR A 192 1.03 -2.01 -19.48
C TYR A 192 0.00 -2.05 -20.62
N LEU A 193 -0.03 -1.05 -21.50
CA LEU A 193 -0.99 -0.97 -22.60
C LEU A 193 -0.27 -0.92 -23.95
N THR A 194 -0.81 -1.60 -24.95
CA THR A 194 -0.36 -1.38 -26.32
C THR A 194 -0.86 -0.01 -26.82
N PRO A 195 -0.23 0.58 -27.86
CA PRO A 195 -0.73 1.81 -28.47
C PRO A 195 -2.19 1.69 -28.95
N GLU A 196 -2.57 0.52 -29.46
CA GLU A 196 -3.92 0.22 -29.92
C GLU A 196 -4.94 0.16 -28.79
N GLU A 197 -4.59 -0.50 -27.66
CA GLU A 197 -5.41 -0.56 -26.44
C GLU A 197 -5.62 0.85 -25.86
N LEU A 198 -4.55 1.64 -25.76
CA LEU A 198 -4.64 3.02 -25.25
C LEU A 198 -5.50 3.88 -26.18
N ALA A 199 -5.28 3.81 -27.51
CA ALA A 199 -6.08 4.53 -28.48
C ALA A 199 -7.55 4.10 -28.48
N GLN A 200 -7.83 2.82 -28.22
CA GLN A 200 -9.19 2.31 -28.08
C GLN A 200 -9.86 2.90 -26.82
N ARG A 201 -9.17 2.90 -25.67
CA ARG A 201 -9.68 3.46 -24.41
C ARG A 201 -9.96 4.97 -24.51
N ILE A 202 -9.08 5.72 -25.17
CA ILE A 202 -9.30 7.15 -25.45
C ILE A 202 -10.52 7.40 -26.33
N ARG A 203 -10.80 6.51 -27.32
CA ARG A 203 -11.97 6.62 -28.21
C ARG A 203 -13.27 6.15 -27.57
N GLN A 204 -13.19 5.14 -26.72
CA GLN A 204 -14.31 4.71 -25.89
C GLN A 204 -14.50 5.80 -24.84
N ARG A 205 -15.38 6.78 -25.15
CA ARG A 205 -15.73 7.81 -24.18
C ARG A 205 -16.02 7.14 -22.85
N ASP A 206 -15.42 7.67 -21.78
CA ASP A 206 -15.66 7.25 -20.39
C ASP A 206 -17.13 7.48 -19.94
N ASP A 207 -18.06 7.55 -20.90
CA ASP A 207 -19.49 7.78 -20.67
C ASP A 207 -20.15 6.66 -19.85
N THR A 208 -19.56 5.46 -19.81
CA THR A 208 -20.13 4.34 -19.03
C THR A 208 -19.95 4.51 -17.53
N TRP A 209 -18.85 5.11 -17.08
CA TRP A 209 -18.62 5.37 -15.65
C TRP A 209 -19.43 6.57 -15.14
N ASN A 210 -19.55 7.62 -15.94
CA ASN A 210 -20.30 8.82 -15.61
C ASN A 210 -21.82 8.60 -15.53
N LEU A 211 -22.34 7.54 -16.15
CA LEU A 211 -23.77 7.20 -16.14
C LEU A 211 -24.19 6.37 -14.92
N THR A 212 -23.26 5.70 -14.23
CA THR A 212 -23.59 4.77 -13.14
C THR A 212 -23.42 5.36 -11.74
N ASN A 213 -22.71 6.48 -11.55
CA ASN A 213 -22.50 7.09 -10.23
C ASN A 213 -22.45 8.64 -10.28
N PRO A 214 -23.59 9.34 -10.44
CA PRO A 214 -23.61 10.81 -10.47
C PRO A 214 -23.37 11.50 -9.12
N GLU A 215 -23.29 10.78 -8.00
CA GLU A 215 -23.38 11.39 -6.66
C GLU A 215 -22.21 11.15 -5.70
N ILE A 216 -21.13 10.50 -6.09
CA ILE A 216 -19.97 10.42 -5.20
C ILE A 216 -19.11 11.68 -5.33
N LYS A 217 -19.60 12.79 -4.77
CA LYS A 217 -18.75 13.92 -4.40
C LYS A 217 -17.97 13.52 -3.15
N MET A 218 -16.77 13.02 -3.33
CA MET A 218 -15.86 12.87 -2.18
C MET A 218 -15.48 14.28 -1.69
N VAL A 219 -15.75 14.51 -0.43
CA VAL A 219 -15.31 15.69 0.30
C VAL A 219 -13.80 15.57 0.49
N ARG A 220 -13.08 16.65 0.12
CA ARG A 220 -11.64 16.82 0.38
C ARG A 220 -11.37 16.88 1.87
#